data_deccb2a9e71a66d8ffb2c83420ca1cee
#
_entry.id   deccb2a9e71a66d8ffb2c83420ca1cee
#
_cell.length_a   1.000
_cell.length_b   1.000
_cell.length_c   1.000
_cell.angle_alpha   90.00
_cell.angle_beta   90.00
_cell.angle_gamma   90.00
#
_symmetry.space_group_name_H-M   'P 1'
#
loop_
_entity.id
_entity.type
_entity.pdbx_description
1 polymer ?
#
loop_
_entity_poly.entity_id
_entity_poly.type
_entity_poly.pdbx_seq_one_letter_code
_entity_poly.pdbx_strand_id
1 'polypeptide(L)'
;MTNEQKQYLRECADLYRKELVEDVMPFWMKNGVDRKNGGIYTCVDRDGTLMDTTKSVWFQGRWGWTAAAAYNLVEKNEEWLQASKSAIDFIEKHCVDADGHMFFTVTAEGAPVQKRRYVFSESFAAIAMAEYAKATGSVEYAHKALEVFRAMKRMLSTPGFLEPKTTVQGRGHSITMILINVAAVLKEVIDAPELDEQIDSSINDIERYLMNEEYKTVLEMVGPEGELIDTCAGRTINPGHCIETAWFILAEAKRRGWDERLTRIGLTIFDWAWEWGWDNEYGGIINFRDCKGFPPQDYSQDMKFWWPQCEAIIGALYCYEATGDEKYLALHRKAHEWAYAHLKDHEMGEWYGYLHRDGSVAQPAKGNIFKGPFHVPRMLMMAAGLAEEIAK
;
A
#
# COMPACT_ATOMS: atom_id res chain seq x y z
N MET A 1 -18.11 20.62 -11.46
CA MET A 1 -17.37 21.00 -10.25
C MET A 1 -17.46 22.49 -9.99
N THR A 2 -17.77 22.91 -8.77
CA THR A 2 -17.86 24.32 -8.36
C THR A 2 -16.46 24.94 -8.10
N ASN A 3 -16.39 26.29 -8.03
CA ASN A 3 -15.14 26.96 -7.68
C ASN A 3 -14.68 26.61 -6.26
N GLU A 4 -15.60 26.41 -5.32
CA GLU A 4 -15.31 26.01 -3.95
C GLU A 4 -14.67 24.60 -3.90
N GLN A 5 -15.20 23.67 -4.67
CA GLN A 5 -14.64 22.30 -4.79
C GLN A 5 -13.22 22.32 -5.40
N LYS A 6 -13.02 23.14 -6.45
CA LYS A 6 -11.69 23.33 -7.03
C LYS A 6 -10.69 23.91 -6.02
N GLN A 7 -11.14 24.91 -5.26
CA GLN A 7 -10.29 25.53 -4.23
C GLN A 7 -9.92 24.53 -3.15
N TYR A 8 -10.88 23.76 -2.65
CA TYR A 8 -10.65 22.71 -1.65
C TYR A 8 -9.59 21.68 -2.15
N LEU A 9 -9.71 21.21 -3.38
CA LEU A 9 -8.76 20.24 -3.94
C LEU A 9 -7.36 20.84 -4.07
N ARG A 10 -7.23 22.11 -4.47
CA ARG A 10 -5.94 22.80 -4.53
C ARG A 10 -5.31 22.96 -3.15
N GLU A 11 -6.10 23.34 -2.15
CA GLU A 11 -5.64 23.45 -0.76
C GLU A 11 -5.16 22.10 -0.22
N CYS A 12 -5.88 21.01 -0.52
CA CYS A 12 -5.43 19.66 -0.18
C CYS A 12 -4.12 19.30 -0.89
N ALA A 13 -3.99 19.58 -2.18
CA ALA A 13 -2.77 19.29 -2.94
C ALA A 13 -1.56 20.03 -2.39
N ASP A 14 -1.71 21.32 -2.08
CA ASP A 14 -0.65 22.15 -1.47
C ASP A 14 -0.26 21.62 -0.10
N LEU A 15 -1.24 21.27 0.74
CA LEU A 15 -1.02 20.69 2.06
C LEU A 15 -0.23 19.37 1.97
N TYR A 16 -0.66 18.45 1.10
CA TYR A 16 -0.02 17.15 0.94
C TYR A 16 1.41 17.26 0.45
N ARG A 17 1.69 18.12 -0.53
CA ARG A 17 3.06 18.37 -1.01
C ARG A 17 3.94 18.96 0.09
N LYS A 18 3.42 19.97 0.78
CA LYS A 18 4.15 20.64 1.86
C LYS A 18 4.50 19.66 2.96
N GLU A 19 3.54 18.85 3.41
CA GLU A 19 3.76 17.86 4.46
C GLU A 19 4.78 16.79 4.05
N LEU A 20 4.73 16.34 2.81
CA LEU A 20 5.72 15.39 2.32
C LEU A 20 7.14 15.95 2.39
N VAL A 21 7.33 17.18 1.87
CA VAL A 21 8.66 17.80 1.71
C VAL A 21 9.21 18.35 3.01
N GLU A 22 8.35 18.94 3.86
CA GLU A 22 8.79 19.64 5.07
C GLU A 22 8.73 18.78 6.34
N ASP A 23 8.00 17.67 6.33
CA ASP A 23 7.77 16.83 7.52
C ASP A 23 8.16 15.36 7.27
N VAL A 24 7.41 14.62 6.45
CA VAL A 24 7.51 13.16 6.39
C VAL A 24 8.84 12.70 5.80
N MET A 25 9.28 13.25 4.66
CA MET A 25 10.57 12.88 4.07
C MET A 25 11.75 13.28 4.96
N PRO A 26 11.82 14.51 5.51
CA PRO A 26 12.88 14.89 6.46
C PRO A 26 12.93 14.01 7.71
N PHE A 27 11.77 13.63 8.27
CA PHE A 27 11.70 12.72 9.41
C PHE A 27 12.43 11.40 9.13
N TRP A 28 12.10 10.74 8.03
CA TRP A 28 12.68 9.44 7.69
C TRP A 28 14.12 9.54 7.19
N MET A 29 14.46 10.58 6.44
CA MET A 29 15.84 10.83 6.01
C MET A 29 16.79 11.05 7.20
N LYS A 30 16.31 11.68 8.26
CA LYS A 30 17.08 11.93 9.48
C LYS A 30 17.16 10.72 10.39
N ASN A 31 16.02 10.09 10.68
CA ASN A 31 15.88 9.12 11.76
C ASN A 31 15.89 7.66 11.29
N GLY A 32 15.51 7.40 10.03
CA GLY A 32 15.39 6.05 9.48
C GLY A 32 16.58 5.59 8.62
N VAL A 33 17.15 6.46 7.79
CA VAL A 33 18.21 6.07 6.84
C VAL A 33 19.46 5.58 7.56
N ASP A 34 19.87 4.33 7.28
CA ASP A 34 21.13 3.77 7.78
C ASP A 34 22.29 4.17 6.87
N ARG A 35 23.02 5.21 7.28
CA ARG A 35 24.17 5.75 6.54
C ARG A 35 25.43 4.88 6.66
N LYS A 36 25.43 3.89 7.57
CA LYS A 36 26.60 3.00 7.79
C LYS A 36 26.52 1.74 6.96
N ASN A 37 25.37 1.05 6.99
CA ASN A 37 25.22 -0.25 6.35
C ASN A 37 24.33 -0.18 5.10
N GLY A 38 23.64 0.94 4.86
CA GLY A 38 22.68 1.11 3.78
C GLY A 38 21.24 0.71 4.17
N GLY A 39 20.28 1.12 3.35
CA GLY A 39 18.86 0.85 3.59
C GLY A 39 18.26 1.73 4.69
N ILE A 40 17.20 1.23 5.32
CA ILE A 40 16.42 1.99 6.30
C ILE A 40 16.08 1.17 7.54
N TYR A 41 16.07 1.81 8.70
CA TYR A 41 15.45 1.35 9.94
C TYR A 41 14.01 1.87 10.01
N THR A 42 13.09 1.06 10.52
CA THR A 42 11.70 1.48 10.71
C THR A 42 11.22 1.42 12.15
N CYS A 43 11.96 0.76 13.06
CA CYS A 43 11.61 0.71 14.48
C CYS A 43 12.06 2.00 15.17
N VAL A 44 11.27 3.06 14.99
CA VAL A 44 11.58 4.43 15.43
C VAL A 44 10.49 4.94 16.35
N ASP A 45 10.87 5.46 17.51
CA ASP A 45 9.96 6.05 18.50
C ASP A 45 9.38 7.38 18.03
N ARG A 46 8.48 7.96 18.81
CA ARG A 46 7.77 9.20 18.50
C ARG A 46 8.72 10.37 18.21
N ASP A 47 9.79 10.49 18.96
CA ASP A 47 10.79 11.57 18.83
C ASP A 47 11.88 11.30 17.79
N GLY A 48 11.83 10.18 17.09
CA GLY A 48 12.85 9.76 16.14
C GLY A 48 13.96 8.87 16.71
N THR A 49 13.91 8.53 18.01
CA THR A 49 14.86 7.61 18.63
C THR A 49 14.75 6.21 18.02
N LEU A 50 15.87 5.64 17.60
CA LEU A 50 15.93 4.28 17.08
C LEU A 50 15.76 3.26 18.21
N MET A 51 14.68 2.48 18.16
CA MET A 51 14.36 1.47 19.18
C MET A 51 14.95 0.10 18.87
N ASP A 52 15.07 -0.27 17.57
CA ASP A 52 15.56 -1.57 17.13
C ASP A 52 16.25 -1.40 15.76
N THR A 53 17.36 -2.10 15.57
CA THR A 53 18.14 -2.09 14.34
C THR A 53 17.80 -3.21 13.36
N THR A 54 16.86 -4.08 13.71
CA THR A 54 16.32 -5.09 12.79
C THR A 54 15.65 -4.41 11.61
N LYS A 55 16.05 -4.80 10.41
CA LYS A 55 15.49 -4.26 9.15
C LYS A 55 14.43 -5.18 8.57
N SER A 56 13.24 -4.65 8.37
CA SER A 56 12.21 -5.30 7.56
C SER A 56 12.58 -5.20 6.08
N VAL A 57 12.67 -6.33 5.38
CA VAL A 57 12.98 -6.36 3.94
C VAL A 57 11.86 -5.71 3.13
N TRP A 58 10.61 -5.84 3.60
CA TRP A 58 9.48 -5.10 3.01
C TRP A 58 9.75 -3.59 2.97
N PHE A 59 10.31 -3.05 4.05
CA PHE A 59 10.59 -1.62 4.11
C PHE A 59 11.86 -1.20 3.39
N GLN A 60 12.80 -2.10 3.13
CA GLN A 60 13.87 -1.76 2.19
C GLN A 60 13.29 -1.50 0.80
N GLY A 61 12.42 -2.39 0.30
CA GLY A 61 11.73 -2.18 -0.97
C GLY A 61 10.77 -0.99 -0.96
N ARG A 62 9.91 -0.88 0.06
CA ARG A 62 8.96 0.23 0.21
C ARG A 62 9.66 1.58 0.27
N TRP A 63 10.76 1.69 1.02
CA TRP A 63 11.55 2.92 1.07
C TRP A 63 12.24 3.22 -0.25
N GLY A 64 12.83 2.20 -0.88
CA GLY A 64 13.41 2.34 -2.21
C GLY A 64 12.42 2.94 -3.21
N TRP A 65 11.18 2.42 -3.22
CA TRP A 65 10.10 2.98 -4.03
C TRP A 65 9.72 4.39 -3.60
N THR A 66 9.48 4.63 -2.32
CA THR A 66 9.03 5.93 -1.80
C THR A 66 10.00 7.05 -2.13
N ALA A 67 11.30 6.83 -1.93
CA ALA A 67 12.32 7.85 -2.15
C ALA A 67 12.49 8.15 -3.66
N ALA A 68 12.43 7.13 -4.52
CA ALA A 68 12.46 7.32 -5.97
C ALA A 68 11.17 7.97 -6.49
N ALA A 69 10.00 7.60 -5.96
CA ALA A 69 8.72 8.20 -6.34
C ALA A 69 8.65 9.67 -5.93
N ALA A 70 9.11 10.03 -4.75
CA ALA A 70 9.22 11.43 -4.32
C ALA A 70 10.13 12.24 -5.26
N TYR A 71 11.27 11.67 -5.67
CA TYR A 71 12.14 12.27 -6.69
C TYR A 71 11.43 12.43 -8.04
N ASN A 72 10.64 11.45 -8.47
CA ASN A 72 9.96 11.49 -9.76
C ASN A 72 8.77 12.44 -9.81
N LEU A 73 7.98 12.48 -8.75
CA LEU A 73 6.67 13.10 -8.73
C LEU A 73 6.63 14.49 -8.06
N VAL A 74 7.59 14.79 -7.18
CA VAL A 74 7.52 15.99 -6.34
C VAL A 74 8.72 16.92 -6.57
N GLU A 75 9.94 16.46 -6.31
CA GLU A 75 11.15 17.29 -6.38
C GLU A 75 12.36 16.44 -6.77
N LYS A 76 13.20 16.94 -7.69
CA LYS A 76 14.45 16.28 -8.11
C LYS A 76 15.55 16.39 -7.04
N ASN A 77 15.29 15.77 -5.89
CA ASN A 77 16.19 15.76 -4.74
C ASN A 77 17.15 14.57 -4.82
N GLU A 78 18.42 14.82 -5.07
CA GLU A 78 19.44 13.79 -5.23
C GLU A 78 19.69 12.94 -3.97
N GLU A 79 19.45 13.48 -2.77
CA GLU A 79 19.58 12.71 -1.53
C GLU A 79 18.49 11.63 -1.44
N TRP A 80 17.28 11.90 -1.94
CA TRP A 80 16.21 10.92 -2.00
C TRP A 80 16.54 9.80 -2.99
N LEU A 81 17.08 10.16 -4.17
CA LEU A 81 17.48 9.17 -5.16
C LEU A 81 18.62 8.29 -4.65
N GLN A 82 19.60 8.86 -3.95
CA GLN A 82 20.68 8.11 -3.30
C GLN A 82 20.15 7.20 -2.19
N ALA A 83 19.16 7.64 -1.40
CA ALA A 83 18.53 6.83 -0.36
C ALA A 83 17.77 5.63 -0.96
N SER A 84 17.07 5.83 -2.09
CA SER A 84 16.46 4.75 -2.87
C SER A 84 17.50 3.74 -3.33
N LYS A 85 18.59 4.21 -3.96
CA LYS A 85 19.69 3.34 -4.42
C LYS A 85 20.31 2.55 -3.28
N SER A 86 20.56 3.19 -2.14
CA SER A 86 21.11 2.54 -0.95
C SER A 86 20.22 1.39 -0.45
N ALA A 87 18.90 1.55 -0.49
CA ALA A 87 17.97 0.51 -0.10
C ALA A 87 17.98 -0.66 -1.10
N ILE A 88 18.02 -0.37 -2.41
CA ILE A 88 18.09 -1.39 -3.45
C ILE A 88 19.42 -2.18 -3.35
N ASP A 89 20.55 -1.48 -3.16
CA ASP A 89 21.85 -2.15 -2.98
C ASP A 89 21.87 -3.05 -1.76
N PHE A 90 21.23 -2.61 -0.67
CA PHE A 90 21.11 -3.41 0.54
C PHE A 90 20.26 -4.67 0.29
N ILE A 91 19.16 -4.58 -0.47
CA ILE A 91 18.36 -5.74 -0.86
C ILE A 91 19.18 -6.71 -1.68
N GLU A 92 19.82 -6.25 -2.75
CA GLU A 92 20.59 -7.10 -3.66
C GLU A 92 21.73 -7.84 -2.95
N LYS A 93 22.37 -7.18 -1.99
CA LYS A 93 23.52 -7.71 -1.28
C LYS A 93 23.19 -8.63 -0.12
N HIS A 94 22.08 -8.36 0.58
CA HIS A 94 21.84 -8.94 1.91
C HIS A 94 20.51 -9.65 2.09
N CYS A 95 19.52 -9.38 1.22
CA CYS A 95 18.15 -9.81 1.51
C CYS A 95 17.69 -11.05 0.74
N VAL A 96 18.53 -11.59 -0.16
CA VAL A 96 18.21 -12.78 -0.97
C VAL A 96 18.90 -14.00 -0.40
N ASP A 97 18.14 -15.08 -0.14
CA ASP A 97 18.65 -16.36 0.31
C ASP A 97 19.16 -17.21 -0.86
N ALA A 98 19.87 -18.29 -0.55
CA ALA A 98 20.48 -19.20 -1.54
C ALA A 98 19.46 -19.85 -2.50
N ASP A 99 18.18 -19.96 -2.10
CA ASP A 99 17.10 -20.47 -2.95
C ASP A 99 16.43 -19.38 -3.82
N GLY A 100 16.93 -18.14 -3.74
CA GLY A 100 16.40 -16.97 -4.47
C GLY A 100 15.20 -16.30 -3.80
N HIS A 101 14.71 -16.83 -2.67
CA HIS A 101 13.62 -16.20 -1.90
C HIS A 101 14.19 -15.17 -0.93
N MET A 102 13.50 -14.03 -0.80
CA MET A 102 13.95 -12.96 0.09
C MET A 102 13.58 -13.24 1.55
N PHE A 103 14.43 -12.77 2.46
CA PHE A 103 14.14 -12.76 3.89
C PHE A 103 13.00 -11.78 4.22
N PHE A 104 12.38 -11.98 5.38
CA PHE A 104 11.42 -11.01 5.94
C PHE A 104 12.12 -9.95 6.78
N THR A 105 13.05 -10.37 7.66
CA THR A 105 13.86 -9.46 8.47
C THR A 105 15.33 -9.90 8.47
N VAL A 106 16.20 -8.89 8.55
CA VAL A 106 17.66 -9.06 8.65
C VAL A 106 18.22 -8.13 9.73
N THR A 107 19.45 -8.37 10.22
CA THR A 107 20.14 -7.44 11.12
C THR A 107 20.51 -6.14 10.40
N ALA A 108 21.02 -5.16 11.14
CA ALA A 108 21.54 -3.91 10.57
C ALA A 108 22.57 -4.17 9.47
N GLU A 109 23.45 -5.16 9.65
CA GLU A 109 24.53 -5.55 8.73
C GLU A 109 24.07 -6.50 7.62
N GLY A 110 22.80 -6.95 7.66
CA GLY A 110 22.21 -7.82 6.65
C GLY A 110 22.29 -9.32 6.93
N ALA A 111 22.64 -9.75 8.16
CA ALA A 111 22.55 -11.16 8.53
C ALA A 111 21.06 -11.58 8.64
N PRO A 112 20.67 -12.76 8.15
CA PRO A 112 19.30 -13.26 8.20
C PRO A 112 18.77 -13.38 9.64
N VAL A 113 17.55 -12.88 9.89
CA VAL A 113 16.86 -13.03 11.18
C VAL A 113 15.61 -13.87 11.00
N GLN A 114 14.76 -13.55 10.02
CA GLN A 114 13.53 -14.29 9.79
C GLN A 114 13.23 -14.43 8.30
N LYS A 115 12.87 -15.64 7.88
CA LYS A 115 12.33 -15.95 6.56
C LYS A 115 10.82 -16.17 6.67
N ARG A 116 10.05 -15.53 5.79
CA ARG A 116 8.61 -15.80 5.62
C ARG A 116 8.37 -16.39 4.26
N ARG A 117 7.32 -17.19 4.16
CA ARG A 117 6.97 -17.91 2.92
C ARG A 117 5.92 -17.12 2.13
N TYR A 118 6.21 -15.83 1.88
CA TYR A 118 5.42 -14.93 1.04
C TYR A 118 6.32 -14.25 0.03
N VAL A 119 5.70 -13.69 -0.99
CA VAL A 119 6.39 -12.94 -2.05
C VAL A 119 6.31 -11.41 -1.87
N PHE A 120 5.95 -10.92 -0.69
CA PHE A 120 5.84 -9.45 -0.49
C PHE A 120 7.18 -8.75 -0.44
N SER A 121 8.25 -9.41 0.04
CA SER A 121 9.61 -8.85 -0.03
C SER A 121 10.02 -8.62 -1.48
N GLU A 122 9.80 -9.61 -2.31
CA GLU A 122 10.04 -9.56 -3.76
C GLU A 122 9.17 -8.52 -4.45
N SER A 123 7.89 -8.42 -4.06
CA SER A 123 6.96 -7.42 -4.60
C SER A 123 7.47 -6.00 -4.40
N PHE A 124 7.90 -5.68 -3.18
CA PHE A 124 8.42 -4.35 -2.87
C PHE A 124 9.79 -4.09 -3.46
N ALA A 125 10.65 -5.10 -3.57
CA ALA A 125 11.93 -4.98 -4.28
C ALA A 125 11.72 -4.68 -5.77
N ALA A 126 10.77 -5.36 -6.42
CA ALA A 126 10.45 -5.14 -7.82
C ALA A 126 9.98 -3.71 -8.10
N ILE A 127 9.04 -3.18 -7.29
CA ILE A 127 8.56 -1.81 -7.49
C ILE A 127 9.62 -0.76 -7.17
N ALA A 128 10.52 -1.01 -6.20
CA ALA A 128 11.64 -0.11 -5.90
C ALA A 128 12.61 -0.01 -7.10
N MET A 129 12.98 -1.14 -7.68
CA MET A 129 13.85 -1.19 -8.86
C MET A 129 13.19 -0.51 -10.07
N ALA A 130 11.89 -0.72 -10.27
CA ALA A 130 11.14 -0.09 -11.37
C ALA A 130 11.08 1.44 -11.20
N GLU A 131 10.74 1.93 -10.01
CA GLU A 131 10.65 3.37 -9.77
C GLU A 131 12.03 4.06 -9.85
N TYR A 132 13.08 3.39 -9.39
CA TYR A 132 14.46 3.85 -9.57
C TYR A 132 14.86 3.85 -11.05
N ALA A 133 14.46 2.84 -11.82
CA ALA A 133 14.67 2.81 -13.27
C ALA A 133 14.00 3.99 -13.98
N LYS A 134 12.78 4.34 -13.57
CA LYS A 134 12.04 5.52 -14.05
C LYS A 134 12.79 6.82 -13.73
N ALA A 135 13.34 6.95 -12.53
CA ALA A 135 14.08 8.13 -12.09
C ALA A 135 15.39 8.34 -12.87
N THR A 136 16.08 7.26 -13.22
CA THR A 136 17.42 7.28 -13.81
C THR A 136 17.47 7.00 -15.30
N GLY A 137 16.37 6.50 -15.89
CA GLY A 137 16.37 5.97 -17.26
C GLY A 137 17.12 4.64 -17.40
N SER A 138 17.40 3.94 -16.29
CA SER A 138 18.22 2.73 -16.28
C SER A 138 17.47 1.51 -16.81
N VAL A 139 17.84 1.06 -18.00
CA VAL A 139 17.34 -0.20 -18.58
C VAL A 139 17.72 -1.41 -17.72
N GLU A 140 18.89 -1.39 -17.06
CA GLU A 140 19.34 -2.46 -16.18
C GLU A 140 18.36 -2.69 -15.03
N TYR A 141 17.97 -1.61 -14.32
CA TYR A 141 17.02 -1.73 -13.20
C TYR A 141 15.60 -2.06 -13.63
N ALA A 142 15.17 -1.65 -14.81
CA ALA A 142 13.90 -2.09 -15.39
C ALA A 142 13.89 -3.62 -15.63
N HIS A 143 14.98 -4.17 -16.18
CA HIS A 143 15.12 -5.61 -16.35
C HIS A 143 15.24 -6.36 -15.02
N LYS A 144 15.99 -5.85 -14.04
CA LYS A 144 16.06 -6.44 -12.69
C LYS A 144 14.68 -6.50 -12.02
N ALA A 145 13.87 -5.43 -12.12
CA ALA A 145 12.50 -5.43 -11.63
C ALA A 145 11.66 -6.55 -12.26
N LEU A 146 11.75 -6.72 -13.59
CA LEU A 146 11.03 -7.77 -14.30
C LEU A 146 11.52 -9.17 -13.90
N GLU A 147 12.82 -9.37 -13.70
CA GLU A 147 13.37 -10.66 -13.24
C GLU A 147 12.90 -11.02 -11.82
N VAL A 148 12.82 -10.04 -10.90
CA VAL A 148 12.25 -10.24 -9.57
C VAL A 148 10.76 -10.60 -9.67
N PHE A 149 9.99 -9.92 -10.51
CA PHE A 149 8.59 -10.26 -10.78
C PHE A 149 8.43 -11.69 -11.31
N ARG A 150 9.25 -12.09 -12.29
CA ARG A 150 9.26 -13.46 -12.83
C ARG A 150 9.65 -14.49 -11.78
N ALA A 151 10.64 -14.18 -10.92
CA ALA A 151 10.99 -15.04 -9.81
C ALA A 151 9.82 -15.23 -8.84
N MET A 152 9.15 -14.15 -8.46
CA MET A 152 7.95 -14.19 -7.63
C MET A 152 6.85 -15.06 -8.25
N LYS A 153 6.60 -14.94 -9.55
CA LYS A 153 5.62 -15.78 -10.27
C LYS A 153 6.00 -17.26 -10.24
N ARG A 154 7.30 -17.58 -10.42
CA ARG A 154 7.79 -18.97 -10.29
C ARG A 154 7.58 -19.51 -8.88
N MET A 155 7.88 -18.72 -7.83
CA MET A 155 7.66 -19.12 -6.44
C MET A 155 6.19 -19.44 -6.15
N LEU A 156 5.27 -18.59 -6.64
CA LEU A 156 3.83 -18.79 -6.46
C LEU A 156 3.29 -20.02 -7.20
N SER A 157 3.89 -20.40 -8.33
CA SER A 157 3.44 -21.53 -9.17
C SER A 157 4.16 -22.84 -8.87
N THR A 158 5.24 -22.84 -8.07
CA THR A 158 6.00 -24.05 -7.75
C THR A 158 5.41 -24.75 -6.53
N PRO A 159 4.84 -25.94 -6.66
CA PRO A 159 4.28 -26.68 -5.54
C PRO A 159 5.29 -26.91 -4.43
N GLY A 160 4.92 -26.60 -3.17
CA GLY A 160 5.75 -26.80 -1.99
C GLY A 160 6.89 -25.78 -1.80
N PHE A 161 7.08 -24.82 -2.71
CA PHE A 161 8.08 -23.76 -2.53
C PHE A 161 7.64 -22.75 -1.45
N LEU A 162 6.40 -22.27 -1.56
CA LEU A 162 5.76 -21.46 -0.53
C LEU A 162 4.81 -22.35 0.26
N GLU A 163 5.11 -22.62 1.52
CA GLU A 163 4.17 -23.34 2.37
C GLU A 163 3.04 -22.40 2.81
N PRO A 164 1.77 -22.76 2.54
CA PRO A 164 0.63 -21.96 2.96
C PRO A 164 0.53 -21.93 4.49
N LYS A 165 0.05 -20.82 5.06
CA LYS A 165 -0.26 -20.70 6.49
C LYS A 165 -1.42 -21.58 6.92
N THR A 166 -2.27 -21.97 6.00
CA THR A 166 -3.44 -22.79 6.22
C THR A 166 -3.41 -24.02 5.32
N THR A 167 -3.95 -25.13 5.82
CA THR A 167 -4.17 -26.35 5.02
C THR A 167 -5.48 -26.31 4.26
N VAL A 168 -6.33 -25.32 4.50
CA VAL A 168 -7.56 -25.10 3.75
C VAL A 168 -7.20 -24.59 2.36
N GLN A 169 -7.61 -25.31 1.33
CA GLN A 169 -7.43 -24.86 -0.04
C GLN A 169 -8.36 -23.69 -0.33
N GLY A 170 -7.85 -22.68 -1.01
CA GLY A 170 -8.63 -21.49 -1.33
C GLY A 170 -7.81 -20.44 -2.07
N ARG A 171 -8.47 -19.31 -2.31
CA ARG A 171 -7.90 -18.14 -2.97
C ARG A 171 -7.76 -17.02 -1.97
N GLY A 172 -6.63 -16.33 -1.98
CA GLY A 172 -6.34 -15.22 -1.08
C GLY A 172 -6.37 -13.87 -1.79
N HIS A 173 -6.94 -12.87 -1.15
CA HIS A 173 -7.07 -11.51 -1.68
C HIS A 173 -5.74 -10.77 -1.78
N SER A 174 -4.94 -10.79 -0.71
CA SER A 174 -3.74 -9.95 -0.59
C SER A 174 -2.69 -10.18 -1.69
N ILE A 175 -2.47 -11.44 -2.09
CA ILE A 175 -1.54 -11.77 -3.19
C ILE A 175 -2.13 -11.32 -4.54
N THR A 176 -3.41 -11.57 -4.77
CA THR A 176 -4.09 -11.18 -6.01
C THR A 176 -4.06 -9.66 -6.19
N MET A 177 -4.32 -8.91 -5.12
CA MET A 177 -4.27 -7.45 -5.09
C MET A 177 -2.86 -6.90 -5.39
N ILE A 178 -1.82 -7.40 -4.68
CA ILE A 178 -0.47 -6.85 -4.84
C ILE A 178 0.10 -7.10 -6.24
N LEU A 179 -0.29 -8.18 -6.90
CA LEU A 179 0.13 -8.48 -8.27
C LEU A 179 -0.38 -7.46 -9.29
N ILE A 180 -1.55 -6.86 -9.07
CA ILE A 180 -2.06 -5.76 -9.90
C ILE A 180 -1.09 -4.57 -9.80
N ASN A 181 -0.78 -4.15 -8.58
CA ASN A 181 0.07 -2.98 -8.34
C ASN A 181 1.50 -3.19 -8.86
N VAL A 182 2.11 -4.33 -8.55
CA VAL A 182 3.49 -4.61 -9.02
C VAL A 182 3.56 -4.60 -10.53
N ALA A 183 2.65 -5.29 -11.21
CA ALA A 183 2.62 -5.31 -12.67
C ALA A 183 2.38 -3.91 -13.27
N ALA A 184 1.47 -3.11 -12.68
CA ALA A 184 1.19 -1.76 -13.13
C ALA A 184 2.42 -0.83 -13.00
N VAL A 185 3.14 -0.89 -11.87
CA VAL A 185 4.37 -0.10 -11.67
C VAL A 185 5.47 -0.50 -12.66
N LEU A 186 5.66 -1.80 -12.90
CA LEU A 186 6.67 -2.27 -13.84
C LEU A 186 6.36 -1.83 -15.29
N LYS A 187 5.10 -1.78 -15.68
CA LYS A 187 4.68 -1.32 -17.01
C LYS A 187 5.08 0.13 -17.32
N GLU A 188 5.33 0.93 -16.33
CA GLU A 188 5.80 2.30 -16.55
C GLU A 188 7.22 2.38 -17.09
N VAL A 189 8.01 1.30 -16.98
CA VAL A 189 9.43 1.28 -17.32
C VAL A 189 9.84 0.17 -18.29
N ILE A 190 9.00 -0.84 -18.50
CA ILE A 190 9.30 -1.97 -19.39
C ILE A 190 8.02 -2.48 -20.07
N ASP A 191 8.13 -2.74 -21.38
CA ASP A 191 7.06 -3.36 -22.17
C ASP A 191 7.23 -4.89 -22.12
N ALA A 192 6.33 -5.57 -21.39
CA ALA A 192 6.32 -7.02 -21.26
C ALA A 192 4.86 -7.51 -21.17
N PRO A 193 4.39 -8.30 -22.17
CA PRO A 193 2.99 -8.72 -22.26
C PRO A 193 2.46 -9.43 -21.00
N GLU A 194 3.32 -10.19 -20.31
CA GLU A 194 2.96 -10.90 -19.08
C GLU A 194 2.49 -9.99 -17.94
N LEU A 195 2.80 -8.68 -18.01
CA LEU A 195 2.34 -7.71 -17.00
C LEU A 195 0.86 -7.38 -17.20
N ASP A 196 0.41 -7.16 -18.44
CA ASP A 196 -1.03 -6.98 -18.73
C ASP A 196 -1.81 -8.26 -18.45
N GLU A 197 -1.28 -9.42 -18.86
CA GLU A 197 -1.89 -10.71 -18.55
C GLU A 197 -2.07 -10.93 -17.04
N GLN A 198 -1.08 -10.51 -16.23
CA GLN A 198 -1.19 -10.61 -14.77
C GLN A 198 -2.24 -9.67 -14.21
N ILE A 199 -2.30 -8.42 -14.66
CA ILE A 199 -3.31 -7.46 -14.22
C ILE A 199 -4.71 -8.01 -14.52
N ASP A 200 -4.93 -8.44 -15.75
CA ASP A 200 -6.21 -8.99 -16.19
C ASP A 200 -6.61 -10.24 -15.42
N SER A 201 -5.68 -11.17 -15.22
CA SER A 201 -5.90 -12.39 -14.45
C SER A 201 -6.27 -12.06 -13.00
N SER A 202 -5.55 -11.13 -12.36
CA SER A 202 -5.82 -10.75 -10.96
C SER A 202 -7.18 -10.06 -10.81
N ILE A 203 -7.54 -9.14 -11.72
CA ILE A 203 -8.84 -8.46 -11.68
C ILE A 203 -9.98 -9.48 -11.94
N ASN A 204 -9.81 -10.40 -12.89
CA ASN A 204 -10.76 -11.45 -13.14
C ASN A 204 -10.96 -12.38 -11.93
N ASP A 205 -9.88 -12.72 -11.22
CA ASP A 205 -9.96 -13.54 -10.01
C ASP A 205 -10.69 -12.81 -8.88
N ILE A 206 -10.45 -11.50 -8.73
CA ILE A 206 -11.17 -10.67 -7.75
C ILE A 206 -12.67 -10.63 -8.09
N GLU A 207 -13.03 -10.26 -9.33
CA GLU A 207 -14.44 -10.14 -9.75
C GLU A 207 -15.17 -11.47 -9.64
N ARG A 208 -14.53 -12.57 -10.06
CA ARG A 208 -15.19 -13.86 -10.16
C ARG A 208 -15.29 -14.62 -8.83
N TYR A 209 -14.26 -14.53 -7.99
CA TYR A 209 -14.12 -15.43 -6.83
C TYR A 209 -14.13 -14.70 -5.48
N LEU A 210 -13.56 -13.50 -5.40
CA LEU A 210 -13.35 -12.81 -4.13
C LEU A 210 -14.45 -11.80 -3.81
N MET A 211 -15.07 -11.18 -4.83
CA MET A 211 -16.26 -10.34 -4.63
C MET A 211 -17.45 -11.21 -4.25
N ASN A 212 -18.10 -10.86 -3.15
CA ASN A 212 -19.27 -11.56 -2.64
C ASN A 212 -20.49 -10.63 -2.63
N GLU A 213 -21.43 -10.87 -3.55
CA GLU A 213 -22.63 -10.05 -3.73
C GLU A 213 -23.63 -10.17 -2.56
N GLU A 214 -23.67 -11.31 -1.86
CA GLU A 214 -24.55 -11.52 -0.71
C GLU A 214 -24.16 -10.63 0.45
N TYR A 215 -22.86 -10.56 0.74
CA TYR A 215 -22.32 -9.75 1.84
C TYR A 215 -21.81 -8.37 1.39
N LYS A 216 -21.84 -8.07 0.09
CA LYS A 216 -21.34 -6.83 -0.50
C LYS A 216 -19.93 -6.49 0.01
N THR A 217 -18.98 -7.35 -0.30
CA THR A 217 -17.57 -7.20 0.12
C THR A 217 -16.64 -8.00 -0.77
N VAL A 218 -15.33 -7.74 -0.63
CA VAL A 218 -14.26 -8.64 -1.07
C VAL A 218 -13.74 -9.37 0.16
N LEU A 219 -13.78 -10.69 0.14
CA LEU A 219 -13.32 -11.53 1.26
C LEU A 219 -11.81 -11.74 1.18
N GLU A 220 -11.14 -11.77 2.34
CA GLU A 220 -9.69 -12.03 2.42
C GLU A 220 -9.30 -13.44 1.98
N MET A 221 -10.20 -14.40 2.12
CA MET A 221 -10.01 -15.79 1.70
C MET A 221 -11.35 -16.44 1.35
N VAL A 222 -11.38 -17.15 0.24
CA VAL A 222 -12.53 -17.93 -0.22
C VAL A 222 -12.08 -19.34 -0.62
N GLY A 223 -13.00 -20.27 -0.76
CA GLY A 223 -12.72 -21.59 -1.30
C GLY A 223 -12.29 -21.55 -2.78
N PRO A 224 -11.89 -22.69 -3.36
CA PRO A 224 -11.36 -22.76 -4.72
C PRO A 224 -12.29 -22.20 -5.79
N GLU A 225 -13.61 -22.33 -5.63
CA GLU A 225 -14.62 -21.86 -6.57
C GLU A 225 -15.28 -20.53 -6.13
N GLY A 226 -14.72 -19.86 -5.09
CA GLY A 226 -15.24 -18.60 -4.56
C GLY A 226 -16.26 -18.76 -3.43
N GLU A 227 -16.49 -19.98 -2.97
CA GLU A 227 -17.42 -20.27 -1.88
C GLU A 227 -16.94 -19.70 -0.55
N LEU A 228 -17.88 -19.20 0.27
CA LEU A 228 -17.58 -18.72 1.61
C LEU A 228 -17.03 -19.85 2.48
N ILE A 229 -15.84 -19.68 3.00
CA ILE A 229 -15.31 -20.51 4.07
C ILE A 229 -15.90 -20.02 5.39
N ASP A 230 -16.96 -20.70 5.89
CA ASP A 230 -17.69 -20.26 7.08
C ASP A 230 -16.95 -20.53 8.39
N THR A 231 -15.80 -19.88 8.53
CA THR A 231 -14.97 -19.83 9.73
C THR A 231 -14.67 -18.37 10.07
N CYS A 232 -14.23 -18.08 11.29
CA CYS A 232 -13.84 -16.71 11.65
C CYS A 232 -12.82 -16.12 10.66
N ALA A 233 -11.84 -16.91 10.23
CA ALA A 233 -10.84 -16.45 9.24
C ALA A 233 -11.44 -16.22 7.85
N GLY A 234 -12.29 -17.13 7.36
CA GLY A 234 -12.89 -17.03 6.03
C GLY A 234 -13.98 -15.95 5.92
N ARG A 235 -14.58 -15.53 7.05
CA ARG A 235 -15.56 -14.43 7.10
C ARG A 235 -14.91 -13.05 7.28
N THR A 236 -13.59 -13.00 7.42
CA THR A 236 -12.87 -11.74 7.65
C THR A 236 -12.94 -10.82 6.43
N ILE A 237 -13.34 -9.59 6.67
CA ILE A 237 -13.25 -8.46 5.76
C ILE A 237 -12.13 -7.56 6.25
N ASN A 238 -11.25 -7.13 5.35
CA ASN A 238 -10.30 -6.06 5.57
C ASN A 238 -10.70 -4.85 4.73
N PRO A 239 -11.42 -3.87 5.30
CA PRO A 239 -11.89 -2.72 4.53
C PRO A 239 -10.75 -1.94 3.87
N GLY A 240 -9.58 -1.85 4.52
CA GLY A 240 -8.40 -1.20 3.95
C GLY A 240 -7.89 -1.89 2.68
N HIS A 241 -7.76 -3.22 2.67
CA HIS A 241 -7.40 -3.98 1.47
C HIS A 241 -8.45 -3.84 0.36
N CYS A 242 -9.74 -3.85 0.72
CA CYS A 242 -10.80 -3.64 -0.27
C CYS A 242 -10.69 -2.26 -0.93
N ILE A 243 -10.47 -1.20 -0.14
CA ILE A 243 -10.28 0.16 -0.65
C ILE A 243 -9.01 0.25 -1.51
N GLU A 244 -7.90 -0.34 -1.06
CA GLU A 244 -6.65 -0.37 -1.83
C GLU A 244 -6.83 -1.10 -3.17
N THR A 245 -7.52 -2.24 -3.17
CA THR A 245 -7.89 -2.96 -4.40
C THR A 245 -8.75 -2.11 -5.32
N ALA A 246 -9.74 -1.40 -4.77
CA ALA A 246 -10.63 -0.56 -5.55
C ALA A 246 -9.85 0.49 -6.34
N TRP A 247 -8.94 1.23 -5.70
CA TRP A 247 -8.20 2.24 -6.41
C TRP A 247 -7.09 1.67 -7.31
N PHE A 248 -6.51 0.49 -7.03
CA PHE A 248 -5.63 -0.19 -7.98
C PHE A 248 -6.36 -0.48 -9.29
N ILE A 249 -7.60 -0.96 -9.20
CA ILE A 249 -8.44 -1.24 -10.37
C ILE A 249 -8.87 0.06 -11.07
N LEU A 250 -9.22 1.12 -10.32
CA LEU A 250 -9.56 2.43 -10.90
C LEU A 250 -8.36 3.10 -11.58
N ALA A 251 -7.16 2.98 -11.02
CA ALA A 251 -5.94 3.46 -11.66
C ALA A 251 -5.69 2.74 -12.99
N GLU A 252 -5.92 1.43 -13.03
CA GLU A 252 -5.84 0.67 -14.27
C GLU A 252 -6.95 1.02 -15.27
N ALA A 253 -8.19 1.26 -14.78
CA ALA A 253 -9.28 1.76 -15.60
C ALA A 253 -8.92 3.10 -16.25
N LYS A 254 -8.34 4.04 -15.48
CA LYS A 254 -7.85 5.33 -15.96
C LYS A 254 -6.75 5.14 -17.02
N ARG A 255 -5.78 4.27 -16.79
CA ARG A 255 -4.71 3.95 -17.75
C ARG A 255 -5.27 3.42 -19.08
N ARG A 256 -6.40 2.70 -19.05
CA ARG A 256 -7.12 2.19 -20.23
C ARG A 256 -8.20 3.14 -20.74
N GLY A 257 -8.14 4.44 -20.40
CA GLY A 257 -9.11 5.44 -20.86
C GLY A 257 -10.48 5.35 -20.19
N TRP A 258 -10.49 5.00 -18.92
CA TRP A 258 -11.67 4.75 -18.09
C TRP A 258 -12.54 3.59 -18.61
N ASP A 259 -11.88 2.43 -18.80
CA ASP A 259 -12.60 1.19 -19.14
C ASP A 259 -13.83 0.98 -18.27
N GLU A 260 -15.00 0.81 -18.87
CA GLU A 260 -16.30 0.80 -18.19
C GLU A 260 -16.42 -0.38 -17.20
N ARG A 261 -15.89 -1.57 -17.56
CA ARG A 261 -15.94 -2.74 -16.68
C ARG A 261 -15.06 -2.53 -15.44
N LEU A 262 -13.82 -2.10 -15.63
CA LEU A 262 -12.90 -1.86 -14.54
C LEU A 262 -13.37 -0.73 -13.63
N THR A 263 -13.89 0.34 -14.22
CA THR A 263 -14.49 1.46 -13.46
C THR A 263 -15.63 0.98 -12.58
N ARG A 264 -16.58 0.19 -13.14
CA ARG A 264 -17.68 -0.39 -12.37
C ARG A 264 -17.17 -1.27 -11.22
N ILE A 265 -16.21 -2.16 -11.46
CA ILE A 265 -15.64 -3.05 -10.43
C ILE A 265 -15.02 -2.23 -9.30
N GLY A 266 -14.16 -1.26 -9.63
CA GLY A 266 -13.49 -0.43 -8.64
C GLY A 266 -14.46 0.38 -7.79
N LEU A 267 -15.46 1.03 -8.41
CA LEU A 267 -16.51 1.78 -7.71
C LEU A 267 -17.33 0.88 -6.78
N THR A 268 -17.72 -0.29 -7.26
CA THR A 268 -18.50 -1.25 -6.45
C THR A 268 -17.71 -1.69 -5.22
N ILE A 269 -16.44 -2.06 -5.38
CA ILE A 269 -15.59 -2.48 -4.26
C ILE A 269 -15.40 -1.33 -3.28
N PHE A 270 -15.15 -0.10 -3.76
CA PHE A 270 -14.98 1.06 -2.91
C PHE A 270 -16.23 1.37 -2.08
N ASP A 271 -17.42 1.38 -2.70
CA ASP A 271 -18.67 1.64 -2.02
C ASP A 271 -18.95 0.58 -0.92
N TRP A 272 -18.77 -0.71 -1.25
CA TRP A 272 -18.90 -1.79 -0.27
C TRP A 272 -17.91 -1.68 0.87
N ALA A 273 -16.63 -1.39 0.54
CA ALA A 273 -15.58 -1.27 1.54
C ALA A 273 -15.79 -0.06 2.47
N TRP A 274 -16.35 1.03 1.95
CA TRP A 274 -16.71 2.18 2.76
C TRP A 274 -17.84 1.85 3.74
N GLU A 275 -18.90 1.17 3.30
CA GLU A 275 -20.03 0.76 4.15
C GLU A 275 -19.56 -0.17 5.29
N TRP A 276 -18.66 -1.11 5.01
CA TRP A 276 -18.12 -2.01 6.04
C TRP A 276 -17.09 -1.33 6.95
N GLY A 277 -16.29 -0.45 6.41
CA GLY A 277 -15.10 0.08 7.09
C GLY A 277 -15.36 1.34 7.91
N TRP A 278 -16.20 2.26 7.44
CA TRP A 278 -16.39 3.54 8.11
C TRP A 278 -17.12 3.38 9.45
N ASP A 279 -16.50 3.87 10.53
CA ASP A 279 -17.10 3.87 11.86
C ASP A 279 -18.02 5.09 12.01
N ASN A 280 -19.34 4.87 12.06
CA ASN A 280 -20.32 5.96 12.18
C ASN A 280 -20.37 6.60 13.58
N GLU A 281 -19.75 5.97 14.60
CA GLU A 281 -19.71 6.50 15.96
C GLU A 281 -18.49 7.41 16.19
N TYR A 282 -17.28 6.95 15.78
CA TYR A 282 -16.01 7.64 16.03
C TYR A 282 -15.31 8.12 14.76
N GLY A 283 -15.83 7.81 13.59
CA GLY A 283 -15.16 8.06 12.31
C GLY A 283 -13.98 7.13 12.04
N GLY A 284 -13.37 7.29 10.87
CA GLY A 284 -12.24 6.50 10.41
C GLY A 284 -12.58 5.07 9.97
N ILE A 285 -11.70 4.47 9.19
CA ILE A 285 -11.85 3.10 8.68
C ILE A 285 -11.36 2.11 9.75
N ILE A 286 -12.21 1.16 10.12
CA ILE A 286 -11.92 0.06 11.05
C ILE A 286 -11.04 -0.99 10.37
N ASN A 287 -10.18 -1.66 11.18
CA ASN A 287 -9.21 -2.62 10.68
C ASN A 287 -9.84 -3.90 10.10
N PHE A 288 -10.71 -4.58 10.87
CA PHE A 288 -11.36 -5.81 10.41
C PHE A 288 -12.86 -5.87 10.76
N ARG A 289 -13.62 -6.57 9.91
CA ARG A 289 -15.02 -6.93 10.12
C ARG A 289 -15.24 -8.42 9.84
N ASP A 290 -16.34 -8.96 10.29
CA ASP A 290 -16.86 -10.29 9.93
C ASP A 290 -18.10 -10.11 9.06
N CYS A 291 -18.17 -10.76 7.90
CA CYS A 291 -19.26 -10.57 6.95
C CYS A 291 -20.65 -10.99 7.48
N LYS A 292 -20.70 -11.77 8.53
CA LYS A 292 -21.94 -12.14 9.25
C LYS A 292 -22.20 -11.30 10.50
N GLY A 293 -21.35 -10.28 10.77
CA GLY A 293 -21.50 -9.35 11.89
C GLY A 293 -21.03 -9.92 13.25
N PHE A 294 -20.30 -11.03 13.27
CA PHE A 294 -19.65 -11.51 14.50
C PHE A 294 -18.39 -10.70 14.82
N PRO A 295 -17.93 -10.70 16.07
CA PRO A 295 -16.62 -10.13 16.39
C PRO A 295 -15.50 -10.93 15.71
N PRO A 296 -14.63 -10.27 14.91
CA PRO A 296 -13.41 -10.91 14.42
C PRO A 296 -12.50 -11.38 15.55
N GLN A 297 -11.67 -12.41 15.30
CA GLN A 297 -10.76 -12.94 16.31
C GLN A 297 -9.50 -12.09 16.54
N ASP A 298 -9.20 -11.17 15.64
CA ASP A 298 -8.04 -10.30 15.78
C ASP A 298 -8.27 -9.24 16.87
N TYR A 299 -7.31 -9.10 17.79
CA TYR A 299 -7.41 -8.16 18.91
C TYR A 299 -7.47 -6.69 18.46
N SER A 300 -6.94 -6.38 17.27
CA SER A 300 -6.93 -5.06 16.69
C SER A 300 -8.13 -4.80 15.77
N GLN A 301 -9.16 -5.65 15.83
CA GLN A 301 -10.26 -5.67 14.86
C GLN A 301 -10.99 -4.34 14.73
N ASP A 302 -11.18 -3.60 15.81
CA ASP A 302 -11.88 -2.31 15.83
C ASP A 302 -10.95 -1.09 15.90
N MET A 303 -9.63 -1.31 15.92
CA MET A 303 -8.64 -0.24 15.89
C MET A 303 -8.64 0.53 14.57
N LYS A 304 -8.09 1.73 14.60
CA LYS A 304 -7.87 2.58 13.43
C LYS A 304 -6.37 2.60 13.11
N PHE A 305 -5.98 1.91 12.03
CA PHE A 305 -4.62 1.95 11.53
C PHE A 305 -4.44 3.10 10.55
N TRP A 306 -3.22 3.59 10.39
CA TRP A 306 -2.88 4.70 9.50
C TRP A 306 -3.15 4.38 8.02
N TRP A 307 -2.77 3.18 7.60
CA TRP A 307 -2.77 2.83 6.18
C TRP A 307 -4.18 2.75 5.57
N PRO A 308 -5.24 2.20 6.21
CA PRO A 308 -6.58 2.22 5.62
C PRO A 308 -7.11 3.65 5.41
N GLN A 309 -6.72 4.58 6.26
CA GLN A 309 -7.11 5.99 6.11
C GLN A 309 -6.40 6.63 4.91
N CYS A 310 -5.10 6.33 4.73
CA CYS A 310 -4.35 6.75 3.55
C CYS A 310 -4.99 6.24 2.26
N GLU A 311 -5.35 4.94 2.24
CA GLU A 311 -5.98 4.33 1.07
C GLU A 311 -7.37 4.91 0.79
N ALA A 312 -8.14 5.23 1.84
CA ALA A 312 -9.45 5.86 1.71
C ALA A 312 -9.37 7.27 1.07
N ILE A 313 -8.35 8.06 1.42
CA ILE A 313 -8.09 9.37 0.81
C ILE A 313 -7.80 9.23 -0.69
N ILE A 314 -6.90 8.30 -1.07
CA ILE A 314 -6.56 8.05 -2.47
C ILE A 314 -7.79 7.52 -3.24
N GLY A 315 -8.43 6.49 -2.70
CA GLY A 315 -9.56 5.80 -3.35
C GLY A 315 -10.73 6.71 -3.63
N ALA A 316 -11.09 7.59 -2.68
CA ALA A 316 -12.17 8.54 -2.86
C ALA A 316 -11.89 9.55 -4.00
N LEU A 317 -10.64 10.00 -4.17
CA LEU A 317 -10.26 10.86 -5.29
C LEU A 317 -10.36 10.14 -6.63
N TYR A 318 -9.91 8.88 -6.73
CA TYR A 318 -10.09 8.09 -7.95
C TYR A 318 -11.57 7.89 -8.29
N CYS A 319 -12.41 7.60 -7.29
CA CYS A 319 -13.85 7.47 -7.51
C CYS A 319 -14.48 8.78 -7.99
N TYR A 320 -14.06 9.91 -7.41
CA TYR A 320 -14.53 11.23 -7.84
C TYR A 320 -14.07 11.57 -9.27
N GLU A 321 -12.82 11.30 -9.59
CA GLU A 321 -12.29 11.54 -10.94
C GLU A 321 -13.01 10.70 -12.01
N ALA A 322 -13.31 9.42 -11.69
CA ALA A 322 -14.00 8.51 -12.59
C ALA A 322 -15.46 8.91 -12.88
N THR A 323 -16.13 9.58 -11.93
CA THR A 323 -17.60 9.77 -11.98
C THR A 323 -18.04 11.22 -11.97
N GLY A 324 -17.30 12.13 -11.36
CA GLY A 324 -17.74 13.48 -11.01
C GLY A 324 -18.83 13.52 -9.92
N ASP A 325 -19.16 12.39 -9.27
CA ASP A 325 -20.19 12.32 -8.23
C ASP A 325 -19.68 12.92 -6.93
N GLU A 326 -20.35 14.00 -6.49
CA GLU A 326 -20.00 14.76 -5.29
C GLU A 326 -19.96 13.93 -3.99
N LYS A 327 -20.62 12.77 -3.97
CA LYS A 327 -20.56 11.87 -2.82
C LYS A 327 -19.11 11.46 -2.51
N TYR A 328 -18.30 11.18 -3.54
CA TYR A 328 -16.92 10.76 -3.35
C TYR A 328 -16.00 11.88 -2.87
N LEU A 329 -16.26 13.12 -3.31
CA LEU A 329 -15.56 14.28 -2.77
C LEU A 329 -15.92 14.52 -1.28
N ALA A 330 -17.18 14.27 -0.90
CA ALA A 330 -17.60 14.31 0.50
C ALA A 330 -16.94 13.17 1.33
N LEU A 331 -16.79 11.97 0.77
CA LEU A 331 -16.07 10.87 1.42
C LEU A 331 -14.57 11.16 1.56
N HIS A 332 -13.95 11.75 0.54
CA HIS A 332 -12.57 12.23 0.63
C HIS A 332 -12.41 13.22 1.79
N ARG A 333 -13.27 14.24 1.87
CA ARG A 333 -13.24 15.23 2.94
C ARG A 333 -13.36 14.57 4.33
N LYS A 334 -14.28 13.63 4.49
CA LYS A 334 -14.44 12.86 5.72
C LYS A 334 -13.17 12.10 6.13
N ALA A 335 -12.57 11.37 5.19
CA ALA A 335 -11.34 10.60 5.46
C ALA A 335 -10.18 11.54 5.78
N HIS A 336 -10.02 12.61 5.00
CA HIS A 336 -8.97 13.61 5.17
C HIS A 336 -9.07 14.30 6.54
N GLU A 337 -10.21 14.89 6.86
CA GLU A 337 -10.42 15.63 8.12
C GLU A 337 -10.20 14.72 9.34
N TRP A 338 -10.73 13.49 9.29
CA TRP A 338 -10.54 12.52 10.37
C TRP A 338 -9.07 12.12 10.54
N ALA A 339 -8.38 11.79 9.45
CA ALA A 339 -6.98 11.37 9.49
C ALA A 339 -6.06 12.47 10.03
N TYR A 340 -6.27 13.71 9.58
CA TYR A 340 -5.49 14.86 10.07
C TYR A 340 -5.76 15.22 11.52
N ALA A 341 -6.98 15.00 11.99
CA ALA A 341 -7.36 15.25 13.38
C ALA A 341 -6.78 14.22 14.37
N HIS A 342 -6.57 12.96 13.93
CA HIS A 342 -6.26 11.87 14.84
C HIS A 342 -4.88 11.22 14.60
N LEU A 343 -4.43 11.10 13.35
CA LEU A 343 -3.20 10.36 13.02
C LEU A 343 -1.97 11.27 12.90
N LYS A 344 -2.13 12.50 12.37
CA LYS A 344 -1.01 13.41 12.25
C LYS A 344 -0.49 13.84 13.63
N ASP A 345 0.82 13.68 13.86
CA ASP A 345 1.46 14.21 15.05
C ASP A 345 1.96 15.63 14.81
N HIS A 346 1.20 16.60 15.30
CA HIS A 346 1.51 18.03 15.12
C HIS A 346 2.71 18.53 15.94
N GLU A 347 3.23 17.72 16.88
CA GLU A 347 4.37 18.09 17.73
C GLU A 347 5.69 17.56 17.19
N MET A 348 5.72 16.24 16.84
CA MET A 348 6.95 15.54 16.48
C MET A 348 7.06 15.23 14.99
N GLY A 349 6.01 15.55 14.21
CA GLY A 349 5.94 15.22 12.79
C GLY A 349 5.60 13.76 12.52
N GLU A 350 5.42 13.44 11.25
CA GLU A 350 4.95 12.13 10.77
C GLU A 350 3.60 11.75 11.41
N TRP A 351 3.06 10.58 11.10
CA TRP A 351 1.76 10.11 11.58
C TRP A 351 1.92 9.01 12.62
N TYR A 352 1.01 8.96 13.60
CA TYR A 352 0.82 7.77 14.43
C TYR A 352 0.39 6.58 13.56
N GLY A 353 0.74 5.37 13.98
CA GLY A 353 0.37 4.16 13.23
C GLY A 353 -0.92 3.51 13.72
N TYR A 354 -1.15 3.57 15.01
CA TYR A 354 -2.15 2.73 15.65
C TYR A 354 -2.94 3.53 16.67
N LEU A 355 -4.24 3.65 16.44
CA LEU A 355 -5.18 4.30 17.33
C LEU A 355 -6.19 3.29 17.86
N HIS A 356 -6.69 3.53 19.06
CA HIS A 356 -7.89 2.87 19.55
C HIS A 356 -9.10 3.26 18.69
N ARG A 357 -10.22 2.57 18.88
CA ARG A 357 -11.44 2.82 18.09
C ARG A 357 -11.93 4.27 18.20
N ASP A 358 -11.80 4.89 19.37
CA ASP A 358 -12.19 6.27 19.63
C ASP A 358 -11.25 7.34 19.05
N GLY A 359 -10.16 6.92 18.39
CA GLY A 359 -9.16 7.81 17.81
C GLY A 359 -8.04 8.23 18.77
N SER A 360 -8.04 7.76 20.02
CA SER A 360 -6.91 7.97 20.94
C SER A 360 -5.69 7.12 20.54
N VAL A 361 -4.47 7.63 20.81
CA VAL A 361 -3.23 6.95 20.41
C VAL A 361 -3.03 5.67 21.21
N ALA A 362 -2.97 4.53 20.52
CA ALA A 362 -2.70 3.22 21.10
C ALA A 362 -1.20 2.91 21.18
N GLN A 363 -0.43 3.32 20.15
CA GLN A 363 1.01 3.18 20.09
C GLN A 363 1.65 4.47 19.55
N PRO A 364 2.49 5.16 20.31
CA PRO A 364 3.04 6.46 19.91
C PRO A 364 4.20 6.35 18.92
N ALA A 365 4.88 5.20 18.80
CA ALA A 365 6.02 5.02 17.91
C ALA A 365 5.66 5.33 16.45
N LYS A 366 6.60 5.96 15.72
CA LYS A 366 6.41 6.33 14.31
C LYS A 366 6.57 5.17 13.37
N GLY A 367 7.26 4.11 13.82
CA GLY A 367 7.41 2.93 13.00
C GLY A 367 7.80 1.68 13.77
N ASN A 368 7.66 0.55 13.07
CA ASN A 368 8.05 -0.79 13.53
C ASN A 368 8.32 -1.67 12.30
N ILE A 369 8.42 -3.00 12.45
CA ILE A 369 8.65 -3.91 11.31
C ILE A 369 7.47 -3.96 10.31
N PHE A 370 6.29 -3.40 10.64
CA PHE A 370 5.10 -3.35 9.80
C PHE A 370 4.68 -1.93 9.42
N LYS A 371 5.15 -0.89 10.11
CA LYS A 371 4.92 0.53 9.79
C LYS A 371 6.25 1.23 9.49
N GLY A 372 6.27 1.98 8.41
CA GLY A 372 7.38 2.81 7.97
C GLY A 372 6.96 3.71 6.82
N PRO A 373 7.91 4.36 6.13
CA PRO A 373 7.64 5.37 5.11
C PRO A 373 7.13 4.74 3.80
N PHE A 374 5.84 4.46 3.72
CA PHE A 374 5.21 3.97 2.51
C PHE A 374 3.78 4.51 2.31
N HIS A 375 2.80 4.10 3.12
CA HIS A 375 1.41 4.51 2.91
C HIS A 375 1.20 6.02 3.07
N VAL A 376 1.79 6.65 4.10
CA VAL A 376 1.68 8.11 4.29
C VAL A 376 2.31 8.87 3.12
N PRO A 377 3.61 8.68 2.79
CA PRO A 377 4.20 9.39 1.66
C PRO A 377 3.54 9.02 0.31
N ARG A 378 3.10 7.76 0.10
CA ARG A 378 2.35 7.36 -1.09
C ARG A 378 1.05 8.16 -1.22
N MET A 379 0.30 8.24 -0.12
CA MET A 379 -0.95 9.02 -0.08
C MET A 379 -0.67 10.50 -0.39
N LEU A 380 0.32 11.09 0.25
CA LEU A 380 0.66 12.50 0.05
C LEU A 380 1.03 12.81 -1.41
N MET A 381 1.83 11.95 -2.05
CA MET A 381 2.21 12.11 -3.45
C MET A 381 1.02 11.92 -4.41
N MET A 382 0.30 10.80 -4.25
CA MET A 382 -0.76 10.44 -5.20
C MET A 382 -1.99 11.34 -5.04
N ALA A 383 -2.42 11.62 -3.81
CA ALA A 383 -3.58 12.47 -3.57
C ALA A 383 -3.30 13.92 -4.01
N ALA A 384 -2.07 14.43 -3.85
CA ALA A 384 -1.70 15.74 -4.38
C ALA A 384 -1.83 15.78 -5.90
N GLY A 385 -1.26 14.80 -6.60
CA GLY A 385 -1.32 14.73 -8.06
C GLY A 385 -2.75 14.60 -8.59
N LEU A 386 -3.57 13.71 -7.99
CA LEU A 386 -4.98 13.54 -8.34
C LEU A 386 -5.80 14.81 -8.09
N ALA A 387 -5.64 15.43 -6.91
CA ALA A 387 -6.37 16.65 -6.56
C ALA A 387 -6.04 17.80 -7.53
N GLU A 388 -4.78 17.97 -7.92
CA GLU A 388 -4.38 18.96 -8.94
C GLU A 388 -4.97 18.66 -10.32
N GLU A 389 -4.95 17.39 -10.74
CA GLU A 389 -5.50 16.98 -12.03
C GLU A 389 -7.00 17.24 -12.11
N ILE A 390 -7.73 16.84 -11.07
CA ILE A 390 -9.19 17.05 -10.98
C ILE A 390 -9.54 18.55 -10.91
N ALA A 391 -8.71 19.37 -10.26
CA ALA A 391 -8.98 20.82 -10.08
C ALA A 391 -8.65 21.69 -11.31
N LYS A 392 -8.07 21.11 -12.37
CA LYS A 392 -7.83 21.82 -13.65
C LYS A 392 -9.14 22.12 -14.36
#